data_ada0997bddec0937286c848dbab4e86c
#
_entry.id   ada0997bddec0937286c848dbab4e86c
#
_cell.length_a   1.000
_cell.length_b   1.000
_cell.length_c   1.000
_cell.angle_alpha   90.00
_cell.angle_beta   90.00
_cell.angle_gamma   90.00
#
_symmetry.space_group_name_H-M   'P 1'
#
loop_
_entity.id
_entity.type
_entity.pdbx_description
1 polymer ?
#
loop_
_entity_poly.entity_id
_entity_poly.type
_entity_poly.pdbx_seq_one_letter_code
_entity_poly.pdbx_strand_id
1 'polypeptide(L)'
;MKWTGKSDPGRRVATHSMWIGDADCRWRPDAVIFDFDGVIVDTEPLHCRAFLEVLKPLGIGFTWEEYKDLYMGFDDRDAFREAFRAQGRVLDEETLGGLLSAKSGVFQEVIRDGVRAYPGAISLVESLHARGLPLAINTGALRSDIAPILDRLGISRCFPLAVTADDVRRSKPDPESYRLAFTRLRDAYPVRVRSAGACLAIEDTPAGIRSAKQAGIKVLAVTNSCAGKELAEADYLTETLEGVRLP
;
A
#
# COMPACT_ATOMS: atom_id res chain seq x y z
N MET A 1 -27.78 14.97 17.37
CA MET A 1 -27.01 16.18 17.11
C MET A 1 -26.69 16.20 15.62
N LYS A 2 -27.29 17.09 14.82
CA LYS A 2 -27.15 17.10 13.36
C LYS A 2 -25.81 17.73 13.01
N TRP A 3 -24.93 16.94 12.36
CA TRP A 3 -23.65 17.42 11.84
C TRP A 3 -23.89 18.16 10.52
N THR A 4 -23.66 19.49 10.52
CA THR A 4 -23.70 20.33 9.32
C THR A 4 -22.27 20.71 8.95
N GLY A 5 -21.52 19.77 8.40
CA GLY A 5 -20.22 20.05 7.80
C GLY A 5 -20.41 20.59 6.39
N LYS A 6 -19.89 21.77 6.11
CA LYS A 6 -19.80 22.34 4.76
C LYS A 6 -18.91 21.40 3.92
N SER A 7 -19.49 20.79 2.91
CA SER A 7 -18.77 19.99 1.92
C SER A 7 -17.87 20.90 1.09
N ASP A 8 -16.58 20.61 1.09
CA ASP A 8 -15.62 21.16 0.12
C ASP A 8 -16.02 20.67 -1.29
N PRO A 9 -16.29 21.56 -2.26
CA PRO A 9 -16.85 21.19 -3.56
C PRO A 9 -15.90 20.38 -4.46
N GLY A 10 -14.66 20.10 -4.01
CA GLY A 10 -13.67 19.30 -4.74
C GLY A 10 -13.59 17.83 -4.33
N ARG A 11 -14.25 17.41 -3.26
CA ARG A 11 -14.05 16.09 -2.64
C ARG A 11 -15.28 15.19 -2.80
N ARG A 12 -15.15 14.13 -3.57
CA ARG A 12 -16.21 13.13 -3.74
C ARG A 12 -15.95 11.94 -2.82
N VAL A 13 -16.78 11.78 -1.78
CA VAL A 13 -16.90 10.54 -0.98
C VAL A 13 -18.03 9.73 -1.62
N ALA A 14 -17.74 8.51 -2.02
CA ALA A 14 -18.73 7.65 -2.68
C ALA A 14 -19.21 6.52 -1.78
N THR A 15 -20.49 6.34 -1.72
CA THR A 15 -21.21 5.29 -0.98
C THR A 15 -21.88 4.30 -1.91
N HIS A 16 -21.71 3.93 -3.04
CA HIS A 16 -22.38 2.85 -3.83
C HIS A 16 -22.08 2.81 -5.35
N SER A 17 -21.04 2.88 -5.86
CA SER A 17 -20.44 2.80 -7.19
C SER A 17 -19.76 4.11 -7.57
N MET A 18 -18.46 4.14 -7.36
CA MET A 18 -17.65 5.32 -7.62
C MET A 18 -17.00 5.23 -9.00
N TRP A 19 -17.35 6.18 -9.84
CA TRP A 19 -16.57 6.45 -11.05
C TRP A 19 -15.40 7.38 -10.68
N ILE A 20 -14.18 6.92 -10.92
CA ILE A 20 -12.98 7.73 -10.73
C ILE A 20 -12.62 8.37 -12.07
N GLY A 21 -12.80 9.66 -12.16
CA GLY A 21 -12.53 10.47 -13.35
C GLY A 21 -13.11 11.86 -13.17
N ASP A 22 -12.77 12.78 -14.06
CA ASP A 22 -13.42 14.09 -14.11
C ASP A 22 -14.91 13.91 -14.44
N ALA A 23 -15.76 14.86 -14.02
CA ALA A 23 -17.19 14.83 -14.28
C ALA A 23 -17.54 14.63 -15.77
N ASP A 24 -16.62 14.99 -16.66
CA ASP A 24 -16.72 14.84 -18.11
C ASP A 24 -16.08 13.54 -18.64
N CYS A 25 -15.69 12.57 -17.78
CA CYS A 25 -15.00 11.31 -18.15
C CYS A 25 -13.74 11.50 -19.01
N ARG A 26 -13.05 12.65 -18.90
CA ARG A 26 -11.90 12.96 -19.76
C ARG A 26 -10.59 12.37 -19.29
N TRP A 27 -10.43 12.14 -17.96
CA TRP A 27 -9.22 11.53 -17.43
C TRP A 27 -9.42 10.01 -17.25
N ARG A 28 -8.52 9.26 -17.84
CA ARG A 28 -8.42 7.80 -17.71
C ARG A 28 -7.00 7.44 -17.33
N PRO A 29 -6.78 6.54 -16.36
CA PRO A 29 -5.45 6.11 -16.04
C PRO A 29 -4.85 5.28 -17.19
N ASP A 30 -3.58 5.56 -17.51
CA ASP A 30 -2.77 4.76 -18.42
C ASP A 30 -2.30 3.46 -17.74
N ALA A 31 -2.15 3.47 -16.42
CA ALA A 31 -1.78 2.35 -15.56
C ALA A 31 -2.28 2.55 -14.14
N VAL A 32 -2.41 1.45 -13.36
CA VAL A 32 -2.73 1.49 -11.94
C VAL A 32 -1.63 0.83 -11.12
N ILE A 33 -1.20 1.50 -10.06
CA ILE A 33 -0.21 1.03 -9.11
C ILE A 33 -0.92 0.81 -7.78
N PHE A 34 -0.97 -0.42 -7.33
CA PHE A 34 -1.59 -0.78 -6.06
C PHE A 34 -0.53 -0.82 -4.95
N ASP A 35 -0.82 -0.18 -3.83
CA ASP A 35 -0.22 -0.65 -2.60
C ASP A 35 -0.77 -2.04 -2.26
N PHE A 36 -0.12 -2.77 -1.37
CA PHE A 36 -0.46 -4.15 -1.10
C PHE A 36 -1.15 -4.30 0.26
N ASP A 37 -0.45 -3.98 1.33
CA ASP A 37 -0.92 -4.08 2.71
C ASP A 37 -1.92 -2.94 2.99
N GLY A 38 -3.08 -3.26 3.53
CA GLY A 38 -4.15 -2.27 3.73
C GLY A 38 -4.95 -1.91 2.47
N VAL A 39 -4.50 -2.27 1.27
CA VAL A 39 -5.21 -2.03 0.00
C VAL A 39 -5.75 -3.31 -0.60
N ILE A 40 -4.89 -4.29 -0.88
CA ILE A 40 -5.29 -5.59 -1.43
C ILE A 40 -5.63 -6.56 -0.31
N VAL A 41 -4.82 -6.61 0.74
CA VAL A 41 -4.90 -7.57 1.83
C VAL A 41 -4.84 -6.91 3.21
N ASP A 42 -5.55 -7.52 4.16
CA ASP A 42 -5.54 -7.18 5.58
C ASP A 42 -4.42 -7.95 6.28
N THR A 43 -3.20 -7.45 6.16
CA THR A 43 -1.98 -8.07 6.69
C THR A 43 -1.38 -7.35 7.89
N GLU A 44 -1.81 -6.14 8.20
CA GLU A 44 -1.28 -5.36 9.32
C GLU A 44 -1.32 -6.10 10.67
N PRO A 45 -2.40 -6.82 11.05
CA PRO A 45 -2.39 -7.63 12.28
C PRO A 45 -1.36 -8.76 12.25
N LEU A 46 -1.06 -9.29 11.06
CA LEU A 46 -0.08 -10.37 10.86
C LEU A 46 1.35 -9.82 10.95
N HIS A 47 1.60 -8.65 10.39
CA HIS A 47 2.86 -7.93 10.53
C HIS A 47 3.14 -7.57 11.99
N CYS A 48 2.16 -6.99 12.68
CA CYS A 48 2.25 -6.68 14.11
C CYS A 48 2.63 -7.93 14.95
N ARG A 49 1.95 -9.05 14.70
CA ARG A 49 2.25 -10.33 15.36
C ARG A 49 3.69 -10.79 15.09
N ALA A 50 4.13 -10.76 13.82
CA ALA A 50 5.47 -11.19 13.45
C ALA A 50 6.55 -10.30 14.08
N PHE A 51 6.35 -8.98 14.13
CA PHE A 51 7.23 -8.07 14.84
C PHE A 51 7.33 -8.41 16.34
N LEU A 52 6.19 -8.60 17.01
CA LEU A 52 6.15 -8.92 18.43
C LEU A 52 6.88 -10.24 18.74
N GLU A 53 6.73 -11.27 17.93
CA GLU A 53 7.42 -12.55 18.13
C GLU A 53 8.94 -12.41 18.05
N VAL A 54 9.44 -11.58 17.12
CA VAL A 54 10.88 -11.35 16.93
C VAL A 54 11.46 -10.40 17.98
N LEU A 55 10.71 -9.40 18.43
CA LEU A 55 11.17 -8.38 19.37
C LEU A 55 11.05 -8.81 20.84
N LYS A 56 10.10 -9.69 21.15
CA LYS A 56 9.86 -10.18 22.52
C LYS A 56 11.11 -10.76 23.22
N PRO A 57 11.96 -11.58 22.58
CA PRO A 57 13.20 -12.07 23.19
C PRO A 57 14.19 -10.96 23.56
N LEU A 58 14.08 -9.80 22.91
CA LEU A 58 14.92 -8.62 23.14
C LEU A 58 14.35 -7.68 24.21
N GLY A 59 13.21 -8.06 24.84
CA GLY A 59 12.52 -7.25 25.83
C GLY A 59 11.76 -6.05 25.24
N ILE A 60 11.53 -6.03 23.92
CA ILE A 60 10.79 -4.98 23.23
C ILE A 60 9.38 -5.51 22.94
N GLY A 61 8.37 -4.72 23.32
CA GLY A 61 6.97 -5.02 23.05
C GLY A 61 6.18 -3.74 22.88
N PHE A 62 5.04 -3.85 22.24
CA PHE A 62 4.08 -2.77 22.02
C PHE A 62 2.67 -3.33 21.90
N THR A 63 1.69 -2.50 22.17
CA THR A 63 0.28 -2.80 21.97
C THR A 63 -0.12 -2.61 20.50
N TRP A 64 -1.30 -3.10 20.12
CA TRP A 64 -1.86 -2.84 18.79
C TRP A 64 -2.05 -1.34 18.50
N GLU A 65 -2.46 -0.56 19.51
CA GLU A 65 -2.61 0.88 19.35
C GLU A 65 -1.27 1.56 19.09
N GLU A 66 -0.24 1.21 19.87
CA GLU A 66 1.13 1.71 19.63
C GLU A 66 1.67 1.27 18.26
N TYR A 67 1.36 0.04 17.81
CA TYR A 67 1.73 -0.39 16.46
C TYR A 67 1.11 0.50 15.39
N LYS A 68 -0.19 0.78 15.49
CA LYS A 68 -0.88 1.65 14.54
C LYS A 68 -0.32 3.08 14.52
N ASP A 69 0.01 3.61 15.69
CA ASP A 69 0.44 5.00 15.82
C ASP A 69 1.91 5.21 15.42
N LEU A 70 2.77 4.21 15.62
CA LEU A 70 4.23 4.37 15.52
C LEU A 70 4.86 3.61 14.35
N TYR A 71 4.28 2.48 13.92
CA TYR A 71 4.94 1.55 12.99
C TYR A 71 4.17 1.31 11.70
N MET A 72 2.85 1.44 11.72
CA MET A 72 2.02 1.20 10.54
C MET A 72 2.41 2.12 9.38
N GLY A 73 2.64 1.53 8.21
CA GLY A 73 3.07 2.25 7.01
C GLY A 73 4.58 2.43 6.88
N PHE A 74 5.38 2.00 7.86
CA PHE A 74 6.83 1.85 7.71
C PHE A 74 7.15 0.57 6.92
N ASP A 75 8.33 0.55 6.28
CA ASP A 75 8.91 -0.74 5.92
C ASP A 75 9.51 -1.42 7.17
N ASP A 76 9.79 -2.71 7.06
CA ASP A 76 10.32 -3.49 8.20
C ASP A 76 11.62 -2.90 8.77
N ARG A 77 12.48 -2.30 7.92
CA ARG A 77 13.76 -1.69 8.36
C ARG A 77 13.52 -0.50 9.26
N ASP A 78 12.64 0.38 8.84
CA ASP A 78 12.31 1.59 9.59
C ASP A 78 11.53 1.26 10.86
N ALA A 79 10.63 0.27 10.81
CA ALA A 79 9.91 -0.21 11.99
C ALA A 79 10.85 -0.78 13.05
N PHE A 80 11.83 -1.61 12.69
CA PHE A 80 12.83 -2.12 13.63
C PHE A 80 13.72 -1.01 14.20
N ARG A 81 14.19 -0.09 13.36
CA ARG A 81 15.00 1.06 13.82
C ARG A 81 14.23 1.92 14.83
N GLU A 82 12.95 2.17 14.54
CA GLU A 82 12.09 2.94 15.43
C GLU A 82 11.84 2.20 16.76
N ALA A 83 11.58 0.89 16.72
CA ALA A 83 11.39 0.07 17.92
C ALA A 83 12.62 0.10 18.85
N PHE A 84 13.82 0.05 18.29
CA PHE A 84 15.06 0.17 19.07
C PHE A 84 15.27 1.60 19.57
N ARG A 85 15.01 2.61 18.73
CA ARG A 85 15.11 4.02 19.10
C ARG A 85 14.19 4.38 20.26
N ALA A 86 12.97 3.86 20.27
CA ALA A 86 11.99 4.05 21.37
C ALA A 86 12.50 3.49 22.72
N GLN A 87 13.41 2.53 22.68
CA GLN A 87 14.08 1.98 23.87
C GLN A 87 15.44 2.67 24.19
N GLY A 88 15.78 3.74 23.49
CA GLY A 88 17.09 4.40 23.62
C GLY A 88 18.26 3.54 23.13
N ARG A 89 18.00 2.54 22.29
CA ARG A 89 18.99 1.58 21.77
C ARG A 89 19.34 1.92 20.32
N VAL A 90 20.58 1.66 19.94
CA VAL A 90 21.05 1.74 18.55
C VAL A 90 20.96 0.36 17.93
N LEU A 91 20.46 0.27 16.72
CA LEU A 91 20.36 -0.95 15.93
C LEU A 91 21.45 -0.90 14.83
N ASP A 92 22.41 -1.83 14.88
CA ASP A 92 23.42 -1.98 13.84
C ASP A 92 22.88 -2.78 12.65
N GLU A 93 23.56 -2.69 11.50
CA GLU A 93 23.10 -3.29 10.24
C GLU A 93 23.13 -4.83 10.26
N GLU A 94 24.05 -5.46 11.00
CA GLU A 94 24.11 -6.92 11.12
C GLU A 94 22.90 -7.45 11.91
N THR A 95 22.64 -6.84 13.07
CA THR A 95 21.47 -7.16 13.90
C THR A 95 20.17 -6.90 13.12
N LEU A 96 20.07 -5.77 12.41
CA LEU A 96 18.92 -5.46 11.56
C LEU A 96 18.69 -6.54 10.50
N GLY A 97 19.73 -6.99 9.80
CA GLY A 97 19.64 -8.07 8.82
C GLY A 97 19.11 -9.38 9.41
N GLY A 98 19.57 -9.73 10.61
CA GLY A 98 19.07 -10.88 11.35
C GLY A 98 17.59 -10.77 11.73
N LEU A 99 17.16 -9.60 12.20
CA LEU A 99 15.76 -9.32 12.58
C LEU A 99 14.82 -9.36 11.35
N LEU A 100 15.23 -8.78 10.23
CA LEU A 100 14.46 -8.82 8.98
C LEU A 100 14.23 -10.26 8.51
N SER A 101 15.32 -11.08 8.53
CA SER A 101 15.22 -12.49 8.15
C SER A 101 14.32 -13.29 9.11
N ALA A 102 14.46 -13.08 10.41
CA ALA A 102 13.64 -13.74 11.42
C ALA A 102 12.17 -13.35 11.28
N LYS A 103 11.87 -12.05 11.10
CA LYS A 103 10.50 -11.56 10.92
C LYS A 103 9.86 -12.11 9.66
N SER A 104 10.59 -12.16 8.54
CA SER A 104 10.07 -12.75 7.31
C SER A 104 9.76 -14.24 7.51
N GLY A 105 10.61 -15.00 8.21
CA GLY A 105 10.34 -16.40 8.57
C GLY A 105 9.06 -16.56 9.38
N VAL A 106 8.88 -15.78 10.43
CA VAL A 106 7.64 -15.79 11.24
C VAL A 106 6.44 -15.39 10.41
N PHE A 107 6.55 -14.34 9.59
CA PHE A 107 5.47 -13.87 8.74
C PHE A 107 5.02 -14.95 7.74
N GLN A 108 5.98 -15.66 7.11
CA GLN A 108 5.67 -16.77 6.23
C GLN A 108 4.89 -17.90 6.92
N GLU A 109 5.14 -18.15 8.21
CA GLU A 109 4.36 -19.11 8.99
C GLU A 109 2.95 -18.59 9.28
N VAL A 110 2.84 -17.34 9.70
CA VAL A 110 1.56 -16.72 10.06
C VAL A 110 0.59 -16.67 8.87
N ILE A 111 1.08 -16.36 7.66
CA ILE A 111 0.24 -16.29 6.46
C ILE A 111 -0.21 -17.64 5.95
N ARG A 112 0.32 -18.77 6.45
CA ARG A 112 -0.12 -20.13 6.06
C ARG A 112 -1.59 -20.39 6.43
N ASP A 113 -2.07 -19.79 7.50
CA ASP A 113 -3.46 -19.91 7.94
C ASP A 113 -4.45 -19.16 7.03
N GLY A 114 -3.93 -18.38 6.10
CA GLY A 114 -4.67 -17.58 5.13
C GLY A 114 -4.53 -16.09 5.38
N VAL A 115 -4.70 -15.34 4.31
CA VAL A 115 -4.70 -13.88 4.32
C VAL A 115 -6.04 -13.41 3.75
N ARG A 116 -6.66 -12.46 4.42
CA ARG A 116 -7.94 -11.90 4.00
C ARG A 116 -7.71 -10.78 3.00
N ALA A 117 -8.33 -10.87 1.84
CA ALA A 117 -8.39 -9.74 0.90
C ALA A 117 -9.47 -8.73 1.34
N TYR A 118 -9.20 -7.45 1.12
CA TYR A 118 -10.20 -6.41 1.32
C TYR A 118 -11.35 -6.52 0.31
N PRO A 119 -12.58 -6.13 0.72
CA PRO A 119 -13.74 -6.16 -0.17
C PRO A 119 -13.50 -5.35 -1.45
N GLY A 120 -13.81 -5.96 -2.60
CA GLY A 120 -13.64 -5.33 -3.91
C GLY A 120 -12.23 -5.36 -4.50
N ALA A 121 -11.17 -5.63 -3.71
CA ALA A 121 -9.79 -5.58 -4.19
C ALA A 121 -9.53 -6.56 -5.33
N ILE A 122 -9.83 -7.84 -5.13
CA ILE A 122 -9.60 -8.89 -6.14
C ILE A 122 -10.42 -8.61 -7.41
N SER A 123 -11.71 -8.31 -7.25
CA SER A 123 -12.59 -8.05 -8.40
C SER A 123 -12.18 -6.81 -9.21
N LEU A 124 -11.68 -5.77 -8.53
CA LEU A 124 -11.13 -4.59 -9.20
C LEU A 124 -9.85 -4.95 -9.99
N VAL A 125 -8.90 -5.65 -9.37
CA VAL A 125 -7.67 -6.11 -10.03
C VAL A 125 -7.98 -6.94 -11.27
N GLU A 126 -8.84 -7.95 -11.14
CA GLU A 126 -9.22 -8.82 -12.26
C GLU A 126 -9.94 -8.07 -13.38
N SER A 127 -10.85 -7.15 -13.03
CA SER A 127 -11.57 -6.31 -14.01
C SER A 127 -10.62 -5.41 -14.80
N LEU A 128 -9.65 -4.77 -14.13
CA LEU A 128 -8.67 -3.91 -14.78
C LEU A 128 -7.70 -4.72 -15.65
N HIS A 129 -7.25 -5.88 -15.16
CA HIS A 129 -6.40 -6.79 -15.92
C HIS A 129 -7.11 -7.32 -17.18
N ALA A 130 -8.37 -7.73 -17.08
CA ALA A 130 -9.17 -8.21 -18.21
C ALA A 130 -9.36 -7.13 -19.30
N ARG A 131 -9.35 -5.85 -18.91
CA ARG A 131 -9.37 -4.70 -19.83
C ARG A 131 -7.99 -4.37 -20.40
N GLY A 132 -6.98 -5.15 -20.05
CA GLY A 132 -5.59 -4.98 -20.49
C GLY A 132 -4.91 -3.73 -19.92
N LEU A 133 -5.37 -3.18 -18.79
CA LEU A 133 -4.74 -2.04 -18.15
C LEU A 133 -3.42 -2.50 -17.48
N PRO A 134 -2.28 -1.83 -17.70
CA PRO A 134 -1.04 -2.14 -17.00
C PRO A 134 -1.20 -1.98 -15.50
N LEU A 135 -0.89 -3.03 -14.73
CA LEU A 135 -0.96 -3.04 -13.28
C LEU A 135 0.43 -3.28 -12.68
N ALA A 136 0.71 -2.62 -11.57
CA ALA A 136 1.90 -2.85 -10.77
C ALA A 136 1.56 -2.84 -9.28
N ILE A 137 2.39 -3.50 -8.48
CA ILE A 137 2.41 -3.38 -7.03
C ILE A 137 3.52 -2.41 -6.62
N ASN A 138 3.28 -1.63 -5.57
CA ASN A 138 4.28 -0.81 -4.89
C ASN A 138 4.11 -0.89 -3.38
N THR A 139 4.89 -1.73 -2.72
CA THR A 139 4.74 -2.05 -1.29
C THR A 139 6.03 -1.86 -0.50
N GLY A 140 5.90 -1.61 0.82
CA GLY A 140 6.97 -1.66 1.80
C GLY A 140 7.34 -3.08 2.26
N ALA A 141 6.57 -4.11 1.87
CA ALA A 141 6.87 -5.50 2.18
C ALA A 141 7.99 -6.06 1.29
N LEU A 142 8.59 -7.18 1.72
CA LEU A 142 9.57 -7.93 0.92
C LEU A 142 8.88 -8.72 -0.20
N ARG A 143 9.58 -8.95 -1.29
CA ARG A 143 9.08 -9.79 -2.39
C ARG A 143 8.72 -11.20 -1.94
N SER A 144 9.53 -11.77 -1.04
CA SER A 144 9.27 -13.07 -0.44
C SER A 144 7.95 -13.12 0.34
N ASP A 145 7.51 -12.00 0.89
CA ASP A 145 6.29 -11.93 1.71
C ASP A 145 5.03 -11.81 0.84
N ILE A 146 5.09 -11.03 -0.25
CA ILE A 146 3.93 -10.80 -1.09
C ILE A 146 3.67 -11.92 -2.12
N ALA A 147 4.72 -12.58 -2.64
CA ALA A 147 4.57 -13.54 -3.72
C ALA A 147 3.66 -14.73 -3.36
N PRO A 148 3.81 -15.39 -2.20
CA PRO A 148 2.92 -16.50 -1.81
C PRO A 148 1.47 -16.07 -1.64
N ILE A 149 1.24 -14.83 -1.20
CA ILE A 149 -0.11 -14.28 -1.01
C ILE A 149 -0.77 -14.04 -2.37
N LEU A 150 -0.05 -13.42 -3.32
CA LEU A 150 -0.55 -13.19 -4.68
C LEU A 150 -0.92 -14.49 -5.38
N ASP A 151 -0.09 -15.54 -5.22
CA ASP A 151 -0.33 -16.87 -5.79
C ASP A 151 -1.59 -17.51 -5.18
N ARG A 152 -1.73 -17.46 -3.87
CA ARG A 152 -2.90 -17.98 -3.15
C ARG A 152 -4.19 -17.26 -3.54
N LEU A 153 -4.14 -15.93 -3.75
CA LEU A 153 -5.27 -15.15 -4.20
C LEU A 153 -5.56 -15.31 -5.71
N GLY A 154 -4.69 -15.98 -6.46
CA GLY A 154 -4.84 -16.24 -7.89
C GLY A 154 -4.64 -15.00 -8.79
N ILE A 155 -4.05 -13.94 -8.25
CA ILE A 155 -3.86 -12.66 -8.96
C ILE A 155 -2.42 -12.36 -9.36
N SER A 156 -1.45 -13.23 -9.12
CA SER A 156 -0.04 -13.05 -9.53
C SER A 156 0.09 -12.66 -11.00
N ARG A 157 -0.69 -13.31 -11.89
CA ARG A 157 -0.70 -13.01 -13.32
C ARG A 157 -1.12 -11.58 -13.66
N CYS A 158 -1.84 -10.91 -12.76
CA CYS A 158 -2.33 -9.57 -12.98
C CYS A 158 -1.25 -8.50 -12.75
N PHE A 159 -0.17 -8.87 -12.05
CA PHE A 159 0.90 -7.96 -11.64
C PHE A 159 2.26 -8.40 -12.20
N PRO A 160 2.52 -8.15 -13.51
CA PRO A 160 3.83 -8.47 -14.09
C PRO A 160 4.98 -7.63 -13.50
N LEU A 161 4.65 -6.55 -12.81
CA LEU A 161 5.60 -5.62 -12.22
C LEU A 161 5.27 -5.40 -10.74
N ALA A 162 6.31 -5.47 -9.91
CA ALA A 162 6.23 -5.12 -8.51
C ALA A 162 7.48 -4.37 -8.08
N VAL A 163 7.30 -3.33 -7.29
CA VAL A 163 8.33 -2.65 -6.51
C VAL A 163 8.10 -2.97 -5.05
N THR A 164 9.11 -3.50 -4.40
CA THR A 164 9.08 -4.01 -3.02
C THR A 164 10.18 -3.32 -2.20
N ALA A 165 10.26 -3.57 -0.90
CA ALA A 165 11.34 -3.07 -0.06
C ALA A 165 12.74 -3.48 -0.56
N ASP A 166 12.85 -4.59 -1.29
CA ASP A 166 14.11 -5.07 -1.88
C ASP A 166 14.63 -4.16 -3.01
N ASP A 167 13.76 -3.39 -3.62
CA ASP A 167 14.07 -2.61 -4.83
C ASP A 167 14.48 -1.16 -4.53
N VAL A 168 14.30 -0.67 -3.28
CA VAL A 168 14.48 0.73 -2.91
C VAL A 168 15.33 0.89 -1.66
N ARG A 169 15.91 2.08 -1.50
CA ARG A 169 16.73 2.42 -0.32
C ARG A 169 15.93 3.21 0.72
N ARG A 170 14.94 3.95 0.27
CA ARG A 170 14.11 4.82 1.11
C ARG A 170 12.65 4.40 1.00
N SER A 171 12.04 4.18 2.16
CA SER A 171 10.64 3.84 2.27
C SER A 171 9.72 5.04 2.06
N LYS A 172 8.43 4.79 1.88
CA LYS A 172 7.39 5.82 1.93
C LYS A 172 7.53 6.62 3.24
N PRO A 173 7.44 7.95 3.25
CA PRO A 173 6.88 8.83 2.22
C PRO A 173 7.85 9.30 1.12
N ASP A 174 9.09 8.78 1.04
CA ASP A 174 9.98 9.12 -0.07
C ASP A 174 9.38 8.64 -1.40
N PRO A 175 9.47 9.43 -2.48
CA PRO A 175 8.88 9.08 -3.78
C PRO A 175 9.65 8.01 -4.55
N GLU A 176 10.75 7.48 -4.03
CA GLU A 176 11.65 6.55 -4.75
C GLU A 176 10.89 5.34 -5.30
N SER A 177 10.07 4.68 -4.47
CA SER A 177 9.35 3.47 -4.86
C SER A 177 8.32 3.73 -5.97
N TYR A 178 7.55 4.82 -5.88
CA TYR A 178 6.57 5.17 -6.90
C TYR A 178 7.21 5.67 -8.20
N ARG A 179 8.34 6.39 -8.13
CA ARG A 179 9.13 6.75 -9.31
C ARG A 179 9.67 5.51 -10.02
N LEU A 180 10.16 4.53 -9.26
CA LEU A 180 10.64 3.27 -9.81
C LEU A 180 9.49 2.47 -10.44
N ALA A 181 8.32 2.39 -9.77
CA ALA A 181 7.15 1.73 -10.31
C ALA A 181 6.69 2.37 -11.64
N PHE A 182 6.60 3.70 -11.69
CA PHE A 182 6.31 4.41 -12.93
C PHE A 182 7.35 4.14 -14.01
N THR A 183 8.63 4.17 -13.69
CA THR A 183 9.70 3.91 -14.65
C THR A 183 9.58 2.50 -15.24
N ARG A 184 9.41 1.49 -14.40
CA ARG A 184 9.20 0.10 -14.85
C ARG A 184 7.96 -0.06 -15.73
N LEU A 185 6.85 0.59 -15.36
CA LEU A 185 5.62 0.59 -16.17
C LEU A 185 5.81 1.27 -17.52
N ARG A 186 6.44 2.44 -17.56
CA ARG A 186 6.72 3.17 -18.79
C ARG A 186 7.63 2.37 -19.72
N ASP A 187 8.67 1.74 -19.17
CA ASP A 187 9.64 0.98 -19.97
C ASP A 187 9.03 -0.31 -20.53
N ALA A 188 8.10 -0.94 -19.78
CA ALA A 188 7.35 -2.13 -20.24
C ALA A 188 6.20 -1.77 -21.21
N TYR A 189 5.59 -0.58 -21.07
CA TYR A 189 4.44 -0.16 -21.85
C TYR A 189 4.60 1.26 -22.43
N PRO A 190 5.66 1.53 -23.23
CA PRO A 190 6.07 2.90 -23.63
C PRO A 190 5.04 3.65 -24.48
N VAL A 191 4.21 2.93 -25.23
CA VAL A 191 3.13 3.53 -26.04
C VAL A 191 1.93 3.93 -25.18
N ARG A 192 1.70 3.23 -24.07
CA ARG A 192 0.49 3.39 -23.25
C ARG A 192 0.75 4.26 -22.03
N VAL A 193 1.82 4.03 -21.29
CA VAL A 193 2.17 4.75 -20.06
C VAL A 193 3.06 5.95 -20.41
N ARG A 194 2.45 7.14 -20.55
CA ARG A 194 3.11 8.32 -21.12
C ARG A 194 3.69 9.27 -20.06
N SER A 195 3.00 9.40 -18.92
CA SER A 195 3.42 10.29 -17.84
C SER A 195 2.96 9.77 -16.48
N ALA A 196 3.64 10.20 -15.41
CA ALA A 196 3.25 9.85 -14.05
C ALA A 196 1.84 10.35 -13.71
N GLY A 197 1.46 11.57 -14.16
CA GLY A 197 0.13 12.14 -13.94
C GLY A 197 -1.01 11.42 -14.68
N ALA A 198 -0.67 10.51 -15.61
CA ALA A 198 -1.63 9.60 -16.23
C ALA A 198 -1.73 8.25 -15.51
N CYS A 199 -0.98 8.02 -14.44
CA CYS A 199 -1.10 6.85 -13.59
C CYS A 199 -2.00 7.14 -12.37
N LEU A 200 -2.60 6.07 -11.83
CA LEU A 200 -3.35 6.09 -10.58
C LEU A 200 -2.66 5.18 -9.56
N ALA A 201 -2.36 5.70 -8.38
CA ALA A 201 -2.01 4.91 -7.22
C ALA A 201 -3.26 4.63 -6.38
N ILE A 202 -3.35 3.43 -5.80
CA ILE A 202 -4.37 3.10 -4.79
C ILE A 202 -3.63 2.88 -3.48
N GLU A 203 -3.99 3.63 -2.45
CA GLU A 203 -3.28 3.74 -1.17
C GLU A 203 -4.25 3.84 0.00
N ASP A 204 -3.74 3.59 1.22
CA ASP A 204 -4.53 3.63 2.45
C ASP A 204 -3.84 4.40 3.59
N THR A 205 -2.61 4.86 3.37
CA THR A 205 -1.81 5.59 4.37
C THR A 205 -1.40 7.00 3.92
N PRO A 206 -1.24 7.94 4.86
CA PRO A 206 -0.72 9.28 4.56
C PRO A 206 0.70 9.24 3.96
N ALA A 207 1.54 8.29 4.41
CA ALA A 207 2.90 8.14 3.91
C ALA A 207 2.92 7.70 2.44
N GLY A 208 2.10 6.71 2.07
CA GLY A 208 1.98 6.24 0.72
C GLY A 208 1.38 7.29 -0.22
N ILE A 209 0.34 8.01 0.24
CA ILE A 209 -0.25 9.11 -0.52
C ILE A 209 0.81 10.18 -0.83
N ARG A 210 1.58 10.63 0.17
CA ARG A 210 2.66 11.61 -0.06
C ARG A 210 3.71 11.10 -1.02
N SER A 211 4.12 9.84 -0.91
CA SER A 211 5.09 9.22 -1.80
C SER A 211 4.61 9.23 -3.26
N ALA A 212 3.36 8.81 -3.52
CA ALA A 212 2.76 8.81 -4.84
C ALA A 212 2.60 10.25 -5.41
N LYS A 213 2.11 11.18 -4.58
CA LYS A 213 1.93 12.59 -4.98
C LYS A 213 3.26 13.25 -5.34
N GLN A 214 4.32 13.01 -4.56
CA GLN A 214 5.67 13.53 -4.85
C GLN A 214 6.29 12.87 -6.10
N ALA A 215 5.83 11.69 -6.50
CA ALA A 215 6.17 11.07 -7.78
C ALA A 215 5.33 11.62 -8.95
N GLY A 216 4.37 12.53 -8.69
CA GLY A 216 3.50 13.13 -9.69
C GLY A 216 2.34 12.24 -10.12
N ILE A 217 1.99 11.22 -9.32
CA ILE A 217 0.93 10.23 -9.58
C ILE A 217 -0.34 10.65 -8.86
N LYS A 218 -1.51 10.51 -9.51
CA LYS A 218 -2.82 10.71 -8.87
C LYS A 218 -3.12 9.57 -7.90
N VAL A 219 -3.84 9.88 -6.81
CA VAL A 219 -4.09 8.92 -5.74
C VAL A 219 -5.58 8.75 -5.48
N LEU A 220 -6.04 7.50 -5.49
CA LEU A 220 -7.27 7.05 -4.84
C LEU A 220 -6.89 6.49 -3.46
N ALA A 221 -7.39 7.10 -2.41
CA ALA A 221 -7.24 6.56 -1.07
C ALA A 221 -8.44 5.70 -0.66
N VAL A 222 -8.18 4.59 0.05
CA VAL A 222 -9.19 3.74 0.68
C VAL A 222 -9.02 3.80 2.20
N THR A 223 -10.13 3.89 2.96
CA THR A 223 -10.08 4.11 4.41
C THR A 223 -9.97 2.80 5.21
N ASN A 224 -9.10 1.89 4.76
CA ASN A 224 -8.92 0.60 5.45
C ASN A 224 -8.06 0.74 6.71
N SER A 225 -6.93 1.47 6.64
CA SER A 225 -5.98 1.61 7.75
C SER A 225 -6.09 2.95 8.48
N CYS A 226 -6.48 4.02 7.78
CA CYS A 226 -6.55 5.37 8.33
C CYS A 226 -7.91 6.02 8.10
N ALA A 227 -8.29 6.92 9.02
CA ALA A 227 -9.53 7.68 8.86
C ALA A 227 -9.43 8.65 7.67
N GLY A 228 -10.55 8.88 6.97
CA GLY A 228 -10.57 9.72 5.76
C GLY A 228 -10.01 11.14 5.95
N LYS A 229 -10.06 11.70 7.16
CA LYS A 229 -9.45 13.01 7.47
C LYS A 229 -7.92 13.00 7.36
N GLU A 230 -7.28 11.86 7.62
CA GLU A 230 -5.83 11.68 7.56
C GLU A 230 -5.36 11.47 6.12
N LEU A 231 -6.25 10.99 5.25
CA LEU A 231 -6.01 10.73 3.83
C LEU A 231 -6.34 11.95 2.94
N ALA A 232 -6.38 13.14 3.53
CA ALA A 232 -6.85 14.37 2.90
C ALA A 232 -6.07 14.82 1.66
N GLU A 233 -4.82 14.39 1.50
CA GLU A 233 -3.97 14.76 0.38
C GLU A 233 -4.26 13.96 -0.90
N ALA A 234 -5.09 12.90 -0.82
CA ALA A 234 -5.46 12.10 -1.98
C ALA A 234 -6.39 12.87 -2.94
N ASP A 235 -6.32 12.56 -4.23
CA ASP A 235 -7.19 13.15 -5.25
C ASP A 235 -8.62 12.59 -5.15
N TYR A 236 -8.75 11.33 -4.75
CA TYR A 236 -10.03 10.62 -4.57
C TYR A 236 -10.00 9.85 -3.25
N LEU A 237 -11.19 9.66 -2.64
CA LEU A 237 -11.35 8.92 -1.39
C LEU A 237 -12.54 7.98 -1.50
N THR A 238 -12.37 6.73 -1.03
CA THR A 238 -13.45 5.74 -0.90
C THR A 238 -13.33 4.97 0.41
N GLU A 239 -14.42 4.43 0.91
CA GLU A 239 -14.44 3.56 2.08
C GLU A 239 -14.13 2.10 1.72
N THR A 240 -14.34 1.71 0.47
CA THR A 240 -14.12 0.34 -0.01
C THR A 240 -13.79 0.35 -1.50
N LEU A 241 -13.10 -0.68 -1.97
CA LEU A 241 -12.88 -0.90 -3.40
C LEU A 241 -14.08 -1.58 -4.08
N GLU A 242 -15.09 -2.02 -3.32
CA GLU A 242 -16.33 -2.54 -3.90
C GLU A 242 -17.03 -1.48 -4.75
N GLY A 243 -17.39 -1.87 -5.98
CA GLY A 243 -18.09 -0.97 -6.90
C GLY A 243 -17.24 0.17 -7.47
N VAL A 244 -15.95 0.27 -7.13
CA VAL A 244 -15.03 1.21 -7.78
C VAL A 244 -14.89 0.85 -9.25
N ARG A 245 -15.10 1.84 -10.13
CA ARG A 245 -14.96 1.69 -11.57
C ARG A 245 -14.05 2.78 -12.12
N LEU A 246 -13.06 2.35 -12.88
CA LEU A 246 -12.21 3.27 -13.66
C LEU A 246 -12.78 3.35 -15.08
N PRO A 247 -12.77 4.54 -15.71
CA PRO A 247 -13.30 4.75 -17.06
C PRO A 247 -12.51 4.00 -18.13
#